data_5bb01a8631b77f891099b44e404e14e4
#
_entry.id   5bb01a8631b77f891099b44e404e14e4
#
_cell.length_a   1.000
_cell.length_b   1.000
_cell.length_c   1.000
_cell.angle_alpha   90.00
_cell.angle_beta   90.00
_cell.angle_gamma   90.00
#
_symmetry.space_group_name_H-M   'P 1'
#
loop_
_entity.id
_entity.type
_entity.pdbx_description
1 polymer ?
#
loop_
_entity_poly.entity_id
_entity_poly.type
_entity_poly.pdbx_seq_one_letter_code
_entity_poly.pdbx_strand_id
1 'polypeptide(L)'
;MAVVVVGGHSRSVGKTSVVAGLIAALPEYAWNAMKITQFGHGVCSRNGELCDCATDDHSWSISEERDRSGESDTSRFLVAGAAQVWWVRSQQGRLAEAMPTIRRKIAESENVIVESNSILKFIRPDIYLTVLDPAVEDFKRSAQEFMDRANAVILHDADGRPAWHGISLKVVEGRPMFRVRPPEYVTREIVEFVKGKLAVSRSSA
;
A
#
# COMPACT_ATOMS: atom_id res chain seq x y z
N MET A 1 14.15 -12.16 4.00
CA MET A 1 13.58 -10.89 3.48
C MET A 1 12.08 -11.09 3.30
N ALA A 2 11.28 -10.14 3.73
CA ALA A 2 9.83 -10.18 3.52
C ALA A 2 9.36 -8.91 2.79
N VAL A 3 8.43 -9.08 1.84
CA VAL A 3 7.81 -7.98 1.09
C VAL A 3 6.30 -8.00 1.30
N VAL A 4 5.79 -6.96 1.94
CA VAL A 4 4.35 -6.75 2.15
C VAL A 4 3.88 -5.60 1.26
N VAL A 5 2.78 -5.80 0.53
CA VAL A 5 2.15 -4.75 -0.26
C VAL A 5 0.77 -4.45 0.31
N VAL A 6 0.48 -3.18 0.51
CA VAL A 6 -0.85 -2.68 0.88
C VAL A 6 -1.39 -1.85 -0.27
N GLY A 7 -2.42 -2.37 -0.90
CA GLY A 7 -3.17 -1.67 -1.92
C GLY A 7 -4.55 -1.23 -1.42
N GLY A 8 -5.36 -0.69 -2.32
CA GLY A 8 -6.74 -0.34 -2.00
C GLY A 8 -7.46 0.25 -3.20
N HIS A 9 -8.79 0.19 -3.18
CA HIS A 9 -9.58 0.48 -4.36
C HIS A 9 -9.60 1.95 -4.75
N SER A 10 -9.44 2.86 -3.79
CA SER A 10 -9.48 4.29 -4.06
C SER A 10 -8.41 5.08 -3.28
N ARG A 11 -8.46 6.40 -3.38
CA ARG A 11 -7.74 7.33 -2.50
C ARG A 11 -8.43 7.35 -1.13
N SER A 12 -7.68 7.75 -0.11
CA SER A 12 -8.19 8.01 1.24
C SER A 12 -8.95 6.86 1.93
N VAL A 13 -8.82 5.63 1.42
CA VAL A 13 -9.43 4.43 2.03
C VAL A 13 -8.57 3.83 3.18
N GLY A 14 -7.63 4.60 3.74
CA GLY A 14 -6.86 4.17 4.92
C GLY A 14 -5.62 3.31 4.65
N LYS A 15 -5.15 3.17 3.40
CA LYS A 15 -3.91 2.41 3.08
C LYS A 15 -2.71 2.84 3.93
N THR A 16 -2.46 4.14 4.01
CA THR A 16 -1.38 4.73 4.80
C THR A 16 -1.52 4.38 6.28
N SER A 17 -2.74 4.40 6.81
CA SER A 17 -3.02 4.02 8.21
C SER A 17 -2.79 2.54 8.45
N VAL A 18 -3.12 1.67 7.49
CA VAL A 18 -2.81 0.24 7.57
C VAL A 18 -1.30 0.01 7.55
N VAL A 19 -0.56 0.65 6.63
CA VAL A 19 0.91 0.53 6.57
C VAL A 19 1.54 1.00 7.89
N ALA A 20 1.20 2.21 8.36
CA ALA A 20 1.73 2.75 9.60
C ALA A 20 1.36 1.86 10.81
N GLY A 21 0.13 1.37 10.87
CA GLY A 21 -0.33 0.48 11.93
C GLY A 21 0.42 -0.86 11.96
N LEU A 22 0.70 -1.45 10.80
CA LEU A 22 1.49 -2.69 10.70
C LEU A 22 2.96 -2.46 11.09
N ILE A 23 3.57 -1.34 10.69
CA ILE A 23 4.93 -0.97 11.10
C ILE A 23 5.00 -0.88 12.63
N ALA A 24 4.06 -0.14 13.24
CA ALA A 24 4.04 0.05 14.69
C ALA A 24 3.75 -1.25 15.47
N ALA A 25 2.88 -2.11 14.95
CA ALA A 25 2.50 -3.36 15.60
C ALA A 25 3.53 -4.49 15.44
N LEU A 26 4.46 -4.37 14.47
CA LEU A 26 5.44 -5.39 14.10
C LEU A 26 6.87 -4.81 14.05
N PRO A 27 7.35 -4.17 15.14
CA PRO A 27 8.67 -3.52 15.15
C PRO A 27 9.83 -4.50 15.01
N GLU A 28 9.63 -5.76 15.36
CA GLU A 28 10.62 -6.84 15.24
C GLU A 28 11.04 -7.14 13.79
N TYR A 29 10.30 -6.63 12.81
CA TYR A 29 10.65 -6.78 11.39
C TYR A 29 11.57 -5.67 10.85
N ALA A 30 11.87 -4.63 11.64
CA ALA A 30 12.73 -3.51 11.24
C ALA A 30 12.39 -3.00 9.82
N TRP A 31 11.11 -2.65 9.62
CA TRP A 31 10.55 -2.31 8.31
C TRP A 31 11.25 -1.13 7.64
N ASN A 32 11.61 -1.32 6.37
CA ASN A 32 11.72 -0.22 5.45
C ASN A 32 10.37 -0.02 4.75
N ALA A 33 9.95 1.22 4.51
CA ALA A 33 8.67 1.51 3.89
C ALA A 33 8.83 2.26 2.56
N MET A 34 7.90 2.02 1.65
CA MET A 34 7.89 2.69 0.36
C MET A 34 6.46 3.08 -0.02
N LYS A 35 6.28 4.36 -0.40
CA LYS A 35 5.05 4.83 -1.03
C LYS A 35 5.29 5.08 -2.51
N ILE A 36 4.45 4.50 -3.37
CA ILE A 36 4.51 4.72 -4.82
C ILE A 36 3.26 5.45 -5.26
N THR A 37 3.44 6.65 -5.80
CA THR A 37 2.37 7.47 -6.37
C THR A 37 2.59 7.67 -7.86
N GLN A 38 1.48 7.68 -8.61
CA GLN A 38 1.52 7.99 -10.03
C GLN A 38 0.87 9.35 -10.28
N PHE A 39 1.52 10.18 -11.10
CA PHE A 39 1.06 11.49 -11.54
C PHE A 39 0.76 11.50 -13.05
N GLY A 40 0.22 12.59 -13.59
CA GLY A 40 -0.08 12.75 -15.03
C GLY A 40 -1.52 12.44 -15.40
N HIS A 41 -2.40 12.28 -14.43
CA HIS A 41 -3.84 12.17 -14.65
C HIS A 41 -4.61 13.44 -14.22
N GLY A 42 -3.91 14.59 -14.17
CA GLY A 42 -4.50 15.90 -13.89
C GLY A 42 -4.73 16.25 -12.43
N VAL A 43 -4.54 15.31 -11.49
CA VAL A 43 -4.83 15.52 -10.07
C VAL A 43 -3.67 15.04 -9.22
N CYS A 44 -3.20 15.89 -8.30
CA CYS A 44 -2.14 15.54 -7.35
C CYS A 44 -2.61 14.47 -6.36
N SER A 45 -1.80 13.44 -6.17
CA SER A 45 -2.09 12.38 -5.19
C SER A 45 -1.91 12.83 -3.74
N ARG A 46 -1.31 13.99 -3.50
CA ARG A 46 -1.05 14.54 -2.16
C ARG A 46 -2.24 15.34 -1.62
N ASN A 47 -2.83 16.21 -2.43
CA ASN A 47 -3.86 17.16 -1.98
C ASN A 47 -5.10 17.23 -2.88
N GLY A 48 -5.16 16.47 -3.99
CA GLY A 48 -6.30 16.50 -4.90
C GLY A 48 -6.32 17.67 -5.88
N GLU A 49 -5.35 18.57 -5.83
CA GLU A 49 -5.20 19.71 -6.73
C GLU A 49 -4.45 19.37 -8.01
N LEU A 50 -4.39 20.31 -8.96
CA LEU A 50 -3.54 20.18 -10.15
C LEU A 50 -2.10 19.92 -9.73
N CYS A 51 -1.47 18.87 -10.31
CA CYS A 51 -0.20 18.37 -9.84
C CYS A 51 0.98 19.10 -10.47
N ASP A 52 1.64 19.94 -9.69
CA ASP A 52 2.97 20.53 -10.00
C ASP A 52 4.12 19.55 -9.65
N CYS A 53 3.82 18.32 -9.24
CA CYS A 53 4.84 17.32 -8.91
C CYS A 53 5.53 16.70 -10.14
N ALA A 54 5.04 17.00 -11.34
CA ALA A 54 5.68 16.61 -12.58
C ALA A 54 6.96 17.46 -12.73
N THR A 55 8.10 16.83 -12.51
CA THR A 55 9.34 17.39 -13.03
C THR A 55 9.30 17.20 -14.53
N ASP A 56 9.35 18.28 -15.31
CA ASP A 56 9.33 18.23 -16.77
C ASP A 56 10.47 17.38 -17.37
N ASP A 57 11.50 17.13 -16.57
CA ASP A 57 12.74 16.46 -17.01
C ASP A 57 12.78 14.95 -16.72
N HIS A 58 11.91 14.41 -15.82
CA HIS A 58 12.03 13.01 -15.41
C HIS A 58 10.67 12.31 -15.30
N SER A 59 10.55 11.13 -15.94
CA SER A 59 9.35 10.30 -15.87
C SER A 59 9.10 9.67 -14.48
N TRP A 60 10.11 9.70 -13.60
CA TRP A 60 10.02 9.22 -12.23
C TRP A 60 11.09 9.85 -11.34
N SER A 61 10.83 9.84 -10.04
CA SER A 61 11.80 10.23 -9.01
C SER A 61 11.62 9.39 -7.75
N ILE A 62 12.68 9.26 -6.96
CA ILE A 62 12.65 8.66 -5.63
C ILE A 62 13.32 9.61 -4.66
N SER A 63 12.68 9.86 -3.54
CA SER A 63 13.24 10.64 -2.43
C SER A 63 13.14 9.85 -1.14
N GLU A 64 14.17 9.97 -0.30
CA GLU A 64 14.14 9.46 1.07
C GLU A 64 13.39 10.46 1.95
N GLU A 65 12.42 9.97 2.72
CA GLU A 65 11.71 10.79 3.70
C GLU A 65 12.59 10.99 4.94
N ARG A 66 12.65 12.22 5.40
CA ARG A 66 13.40 12.58 6.62
C ARG A 66 12.55 13.32 7.64
N ASP A 67 11.40 13.82 7.19
CA ASP A 67 10.46 14.50 8.06
C ASP A 67 9.75 13.50 8.99
N ARG A 68 9.74 13.82 10.27
CA ARG A 68 9.08 13.03 11.33
C ARG A 68 7.90 13.79 11.96
N SER A 69 7.34 14.77 11.27
CA SER A 69 6.17 15.52 11.74
C SER A 69 4.89 14.65 11.78
N GLY A 70 4.79 13.63 10.91
CA GLY A 70 3.58 12.85 10.73
C GLY A 70 2.55 13.54 9.82
N GLU A 71 2.87 14.67 9.20
CA GLU A 71 1.94 15.42 8.35
C GLU A 71 1.76 14.80 6.96
N SER A 72 2.83 14.24 6.38
CA SER A 72 2.76 13.51 5.11
C SER A 72 2.58 12.01 5.32
N ASP A 73 2.09 11.30 4.31
CA ASP A 73 1.92 9.84 4.38
C ASP A 73 3.25 9.13 4.66
N THR A 74 4.33 9.55 4.01
CA THR A 74 5.67 8.97 4.21
C THR A 74 6.27 9.33 5.56
N SER A 75 6.05 10.55 6.05
CA SER A 75 6.42 10.96 7.40
C SER A 75 5.72 10.11 8.47
N ARG A 76 4.45 9.76 8.26
CA ARG A 76 3.70 8.87 9.17
C ARG A 76 4.33 7.49 9.28
N PHE A 77 4.97 6.97 8.22
CA PHE A 77 5.69 5.70 8.29
C PHE A 77 6.93 5.78 9.16
N LEU A 78 7.68 6.92 9.10
CA LEU A 78 8.81 7.16 10.01
C LEU A 78 8.36 7.29 11.47
N VAL A 79 7.26 8.00 11.72
CA VAL A 79 6.68 8.13 13.06
C VAL A 79 6.24 6.77 13.60
N ALA A 80 5.71 5.90 12.74
CA ALA A 80 5.31 4.54 13.10
C ALA A 80 6.49 3.60 13.39
N GLY A 81 7.73 4.01 13.12
CA GLY A 81 8.93 3.24 13.43
C GLY A 81 9.64 2.58 12.25
N ALA A 82 9.30 2.95 11.00
CA ALA A 82 10.07 2.49 9.85
C ALA A 82 11.53 2.96 9.94
N ALA A 83 12.48 2.08 9.61
CA ALA A 83 13.91 2.38 9.65
C ALA A 83 14.30 3.36 8.54
N GLN A 84 13.81 3.12 7.32
CA GLN A 84 13.94 4.02 6.18
C GLN A 84 12.61 4.10 5.43
N VAL A 85 12.34 5.25 4.83
CA VAL A 85 11.12 5.46 4.05
C VAL A 85 11.46 6.15 2.73
N TRP A 86 10.90 5.65 1.63
CA TRP A 86 11.06 6.25 0.32
C TRP A 86 9.71 6.61 -0.29
N TRP A 87 9.67 7.78 -0.90
CA TRP A 87 8.58 8.18 -1.77
C TRP A 87 9.00 8.09 -3.23
N VAL A 88 8.37 7.17 -3.96
CA VAL A 88 8.53 7.02 -5.41
C VAL A 88 7.37 7.74 -6.10
N ARG A 89 7.70 8.65 -6.98
CA ARG A 89 6.77 9.36 -7.86
C ARG A 89 7.04 8.94 -9.29
N SER A 90 6.04 8.51 -10.01
CA SER A 90 6.18 8.07 -11.40
C SER A 90 5.05 8.63 -12.26
N GLN A 91 5.37 9.03 -13.47
CA GLN A 91 4.34 9.33 -14.47
C GLN A 91 3.49 8.08 -14.72
N GLN A 92 2.20 8.27 -14.92
CA GLN A 92 1.28 7.16 -15.20
C GLN A 92 1.77 6.36 -16.42
N GLY A 93 1.84 5.03 -16.24
CA GLY A 93 2.37 4.13 -17.27
C GLY A 93 3.89 3.97 -17.29
N ARG A 94 4.66 4.81 -16.58
CA ARG A 94 6.14 4.82 -16.63
C ARG A 94 6.82 4.16 -15.42
N LEU A 95 6.07 3.50 -14.54
CA LEU A 95 6.64 2.87 -13.34
C LEU A 95 7.72 1.82 -13.65
N ALA A 96 7.66 1.17 -14.82
CA ALA A 96 8.67 0.22 -15.27
C ALA A 96 10.10 0.81 -15.25
N GLU A 97 10.25 2.10 -15.52
CA GLU A 97 11.54 2.79 -15.55
C GLU A 97 12.15 2.96 -14.16
N ALA A 98 11.32 3.09 -13.13
CA ALA A 98 11.77 3.16 -11.73
C ALA A 98 12.10 1.77 -11.14
N MET A 99 11.62 0.68 -11.76
CA MET A 99 11.71 -0.66 -11.19
C MET A 99 13.13 -1.15 -10.90
N PRO A 100 14.17 -0.88 -11.71
CA PRO A 100 15.54 -1.28 -11.35
C PRO A 100 15.98 -0.71 -10.01
N THR A 101 15.69 0.58 -9.76
CA THR A 101 16.01 1.25 -8.49
C THR A 101 15.14 0.74 -7.34
N ILE A 102 13.85 0.54 -7.56
CA ILE A 102 12.93 -0.02 -6.56
C ILE A 102 13.38 -1.42 -6.14
N ARG A 103 13.70 -2.31 -7.10
CA ARG A 103 14.17 -3.67 -6.80
C ARG A 103 15.48 -3.68 -6.02
N ARG A 104 16.42 -2.79 -6.34
CA ARG A 104 17.66 -2.64 -5.57
C ARG A 104 17.36 -2.24 -4.12
N LYS A 105 16.49 -1.25 -3.90
CA LYS A 105 16.06 -0.83 -2.55
C LYS A 105 15.40 -1.97 -1.77
N ILE A 106 14.56 -2.75 -2.44
CA ILE A 106 13.95 -3.95 -1.83
C ILE A 106 15.03 -4.97 -1.45
N ALA A 107 15.96 -5.27 -2.35
CA ALA A 107 17.02 -6.27 -2.13
C ALA A 107 18.02 -5.87 -1.03
N GLU A 108 18.26 -4.56 -0.87
CA GLU A 108 19.11 -4.00 0.19
C GLU A 108 18.42 -3.94 1.57
N SER A 109 17.12 -4.24 1.64
CA SER A 109 16.31 -4.15 2.85
C SER A 109 16.14 -5.52 3.48
N GLU A 110 16.05 -5.57 4.81
CA GLU A 110 15.70 -6.80 5.53
C GLU A 110 14.24 -7.17 5.31
N ASN A 111 13.34 -6.22 5.50
CA ASN A 111 11.91 -6.37 5.21
C ASN A 111 11.35 -5.05 4.66
N VAL A 112 10.43 -5.14 3.72
CA VAL A 112 9.85 -3.96 3.06
C VAL A 112 8.32 -4.01 3.09
N ILE A 113 7.70 -2.90 3.44
CA ILE A 113 6.27 -2.68 3.29
C ILE A 113 6.02 -1.58 2.26
N VAL A 114 5.17 -1.85 1.27
CA VAL A 114 4.94 -0.93 0.14
C VAL A 114 3.47 -0.55 0.05
N GLU A 115 3.19 0.75 0.04
CA GLU A 115 1.86 1.28 -0.29
C GLU A 115 1.74 1.49 -1.80
N SER A 116 1.11 0.55 -2.52
CA SER A 116 0.85 0.68 -3.96
C SER A 116 0.03 -0.48 -4.51
N ASN A 117 -0.87 -0.23 -5.48
CA ASN A 117 -1.41 -1.29 -6.32
C ASN A 117 -0.48 -1.56 -7.53
N SER A 118 0.06 -0.50 -8.13
CA SER A 118 0.74 -0.57 -9.42
C SER A 118 2.04 -1.38 -9.39
N ILE A 119 2.69 -1.50 -8.23
CA ILE A 119 3.90 -2.33 -8.09
C ILE A 119 3.61 -3.82 -8.33
N LEU A 120 2.37 -4.27 -8.12
CA LEU A 120 1.95 -5.66 -8.34
C LEU A 120 2.06 -6.13 -9.80
N LYS A 121 2.23 -5.20 -10.75
CA LYS A 121 2.59 -5.52 -12.14
C LYS A 121 4.00 -6.10 -12.27
N PHE A 122 4.88 -5.78 -11.34
CA PHE A 122 6.33 -6.01 -11.47
C PHE A 122 6.90 -6.95 -10.42
N ILE A 123 6.21 -7.15 -9.30
CA ILE A 123 6.66 -8.04 -8.22
C ILE A 123 5.51 -8.95 -7.75
N ARG A 124 5.90 -10.05 -7.12
CA ARG A 124 5.01 -10.90 -6.32
C ARG A 124 5.45 -10.76 -4.87
N PRO A 125 4.68 -10.05 -4.04
CA PRO A 125 5.00 -9.93 -2.62
C PRO A 125 4.71 -11.22 -1.87
N ASP A 126 5.28 -11.38 -0.68
CA ASP A 126 4.92 -12.45 0.25
C ASP A 126 3.48 -12.29 0.75
N ILE A 127 3.08 -11.03 0.97
CA ILE A 127 1.71 -10.69 1.37
C ILE A 127 1.21 -9.48 0.57
N TYR A 128 0.02 -9.61 0.01
CA TYR A 128 -0.74 -8.49 -0.53
C TYR A 128 -2.06 -8.34 0.24
N LEU A 129 -2.23 -7.18 0.87
CA LEU A 129 -3.46 -6.75 1.53
C LEU A 129 -4.16 -5.69 0.68
N THR A 130 -5.46 -5.82 0.47
CA THR A 130 -6.25 -4.79 -0.21
C THR A 130 -7.23 -4.14 0.76
N VAL A 131 -7.27 -2.81 0.78
CA VAL A 131 -8.15 -2.02 1.64
C VAL A 131 -9.37 -1.57 0.82
N LEU A 132 -10.55 -1.90 1.29
CA LEU A 132 -11.81 -1.58 0.64
C LEU A 132 -12.70 -0.77 1.60
N ASP A 133 -13.29 0.30 1.10
CA ASP A 133 -14.28 1.11 1.80
C ASP A 133 -15.59 1.13 0.99
N PRO A 134 -16.64 0.45 1.46
CA PRO A 134 -17.92 0.40 0.76
C PRO A 134 -18.60 1.77 0.58
N ALA A 135 -18.24 2.77 1.37
CA ALA A 135 -18.81 4.11 1.26
C ALA A 135 -18.20 4.97 0.14
N VAL A 136 -17.06 4.53 -0.43
CA VAL A 136 -16.35 5.28 -1.49
C VAL A 136 -16.64 4.65 -2.84
N GLU A 137 -17.33 5.39 -3.71
CA GLU A 137 -17.78 4.90 -5.03
C GLU A 137 -16.62 4.64 -6.01
N ASP A 138 -15.58 5.50 -6.00
CA ASP A 138 -14.43 5.37 -6.91
C ASP A 138 -13.71 4.04 -6.73
N PHE A 139 -13.55 3.31 -7.83
CA PHE A 139 -12.84 2.03 -7.83
C PHE A 139 -11.80 1.99 -8.94
N LYS A 140 -10.54 2.20 -8.57
CA LYS A 140 -9.42 2.27 -9.51
C LYS A 140 -9.23 0.97 -10.28
N ARG A 141 -9.00 1.09 -11.59
CA ARG A 141 -8.70 -0.06 -12.45
C ARG A 141 -7.53 -0.91 -11.93
N SER A 142 -6.49 -0.26 -11.38
CA SER A 142 -5.35 -0.99 -10.79
C SER A 142 -5.71 -1.81 -9.54
N ALA A 143 -6.76 -1.44 -8.82
CA ALA A 143 -7.26 -2.26 -7.71
C ALA A 143 -8.08 -3.45 -8.22
N GLN A 144 -8.93 -3.24 -9.23
CA GLN A 144 -9.66 -4.35 -9.87
C GLN A 144 -8.71 -5.40 -10.44
N GLU A 145 -7.67 -4.95 -11.16
CA GLU A 145 -6.70 -5.80 -11.86
C GLU A 145 -5.97 -6.79 -10.94
N PHE A 146 -5.79 -6.43 -9.66
CA PHE A 146 -5.02 -7.24 -8.71
C PHE A 146 -5.80 -7.73 -7.50
N MET A 147 -7.09 -7.44 -7.42
CA MET A 147 -7.89 -7.80 -6.25
C MET A 147 -7.91 -9.31 -5.99
N ASP A 148 -7.92 -10.13 -7.04
CA ASP A 148 -7.88 -11.59 -6.99
C ASP A 148 -6.58 -12.17 -6.40
N ARG A 149 -5.51 -11.37 -6.38
CA ARG A 149 -4.20 -11.75 -5.82
C ARG A 149 -4.08 -11.44 -4.33
N ALA A 150 -5.06 -10.74 -3.74
CA ALA A 150 -5.01 -10.38 -2.33
C ALA A 150 -4.96 -11.64 -1.44
N ASN A 151 -4.06 -11.65 -0.48
CA ASN A 151 -4.00 -12.68 0.55
C ASN A 151 -5.07 -12.45 1.61
N ALA A 152 -5.47 -11.20 1.83
CA ALA A 152 -6.59 -10.82 2.68
C ALA A 152 -7.17 -9.47 2.27
N VAL A 153 -8.41 -9.23 2.68
CA VAL A 153 -9.14 -7.98 2.48
C VAL A 153 -9.30 -7.28 3.83
N ILE A 154 -8.96 -6.00 3.89
CA ILE A 154 -9.30 -5.11 5.00
C ILE A 154 -10.50 -4.30 4.53
N LEU A 155 -11.66 -4.55 5.11
CA LEU A 155 -12.93 -3.97 4.71
C LEU A 155 -13.43 -3.00 5.79
N HIS A 156 -13.68 -1.76 5.41
CA HIS A 156 -14.36 -0.84 6.32
C HIS A 156 -15.78 -1.32 6.60
N ASP A 157 -16.17 -1.28 7.86
CA ASP A 157 -17.57 -1.45 8.24
C ASP A 157 -18.37 -0.28 7.68
N ALA A 158 -19.37 -0.59 6.90
CA ALA A 158 -20.32 0.39 6.36
C ALA A 158 -21.73 -0.17 6.49
N ASP A 159 -22.65 0.70 6.82
CA ASP A 159 -24.07 0.37 6.80
C ASP A 159 -24.58 0.39 5.36
N GLY A 160 -25.20 -0.70 4.92
CA GLY A 160 -25.83 -0.79 3.61
C GLY A 160 -25.00 -1.48 2.53
N ARG A 161 -25.41 -1.23 1.27
CA ARG A 161 -24.75 -1.80 0.09
C ARG A 161 -23.54 -0.97 -0.31
N PRO A 162 -22.47 -1.60 -0.85
CA PRO A 162 -21.35 -0.86 -1.40
C PRO A 162 -21.77 0.17 -2.45
N ALA A 163 -21.18 1.35 -2.41
CA ALA A 163 -21.45 2.42 -3.37
C ALA A 163 -20.85 2.15 -4.76
N TRP A 164 -19.84 1.27 -4.87
CA TRP A 164 -19.24 0.92 -6.16
C TRP A 164 -20.15 0.07 -7.04
N HIS A 165 -20.10 0.31 -8.35
CA HIS A 165 -20.88 -0.40 -9.35
C HIS A 165 -20.02 -1.37 -10.16
N GLY A 166 -20.58 -2.52 -10.53
CA GLY A 166 -19.90 -3.50 -11.39
C GLY A 166 -18.72 -4.24 -10.73
N ILE A 167 -18.52 -4.06 -9.43
CA ILE A 167 -17.47 -4.73 -8.66
C ILE A 167 -18.06 -5.91 -7.92
N SER A 168 -17.47 -7.09 -8.12
CA SER A 168 -17.85 -8.30 -7.41
C SER A 168 -16.77 -8.73 -6.43
N LEU A 169 -17.14 -8.88 -5.16
CA LEU A 169 -16.25 -9.43 -4.14
C LEU A 169 -16.05 -10.95 -4.26
N LYS A 170 -16.76 -11.62 -5.20
CA LYS A 170 -16.55 -13.05 -5.48
C LYS A 170 -15.12 -13.39 -5.87
N VAL A 171 -14.37 -12.43 -6.45
CA VAL A 171 -12.96 -12.63 -6.82
C VAL A 171 -12.03 -12.79 -5.61
N VAL A 172 -12.49 -12.41 -4.42
CA VAL A 172 -11.79 -12.59 -3.14
C VAL A 172 -12.51 -13.57 -2.21
N GLU A 173 -13.48 -14.30 -2.73
CA GLU A 173 -14.19 -15.34 -1.97
C GLU A 173 -13.19 -16.39 -1.44
N GLY A 174 -13.37 -16.79 -0.18
CA GLY A 174 -12.43 -17.69 0.50
C GLY A 174 -11.14 -17.03 1.02
N ARG A 175 -10.93 -15.73 0.79
CA ARG A 175 -9.84 -14.99 1.41
C ARG A 175 -10.28 -14.46 2.78
N PRO A 176 -9.39 -14.42 3.80
CA PRO A 176 -9.67 -13.74 5.05
C PRO A 176 -10.12 -12.29 4.80
N MET A 177 -11.21 -11.89 5.46
CA MET A 177 -11.78 -10.55 5.39
C MET A 177 -11.86 -9.98 6.79
N PHE A 178 -11.06 -8.96 7.04
CA PHE A 178 -10.99 -8.27 8.33
C PHE A 178 -11.82 -6.99 8.26
N ARG A 179 -12.81 -6.89 9.14
CA ARG A 179 -13.62 -5.66 9.26
C ARG A 179 -12.94 -4.68 10.18
N VAL A 180 -12.89 -3.43 9.78
CA VAL A 180 -12.25 -2.34 10.52
C VAL A 180 -13.17 -1.12 10.59
N ARG A 181 -13.05 -0.35 11.67
CA ARG A 181 -13.74 0.93 11.86
C ARG A 181 -12.72 2.02 12.11
N PRO A 182 -12.57 3.00 11.22
CA PRO A 182 -11.72 4.15 11.49
C PRO A 182 -12.08 4.81 12.84
N PRO A 183 -11.08 5.24 13.62
CA PRO A 183 -9.66 5.35 13.29
C PRO A 183 -8.83 4.07 13.47
N GLU A 184 -9.41 2.94 13.87
CA GLU A 184 -8.73 1.66 14.02
C GLU A 184 -8.67 0.94 12.66
N TYR A 185 -7.50 0.94 12.03
CA TYR A 185 -7.27 0.34 10.71
C TYR A 185 -6.51 -1.00 10.77
N VAL A 186 -5.91 -1.33 11.92
CA VAL A 186 -5.16 -2.57 12.14
C VAL A 186 -5.59 -3.20 13.44
N THR A 187 -6.30 -4.31 13.34
CA THR A 187 -6.74 -5.09 14.49
C THR A 187 -5.71 -6.18 14.83
N ARG A 188 -5.87 -6.80 16.01
CA ARG A 188 -5.01 -7.91 16.44
C ARG A 188 -5.03 -9.07 15.44
N GLU A 189 -6.19 -9.39 14.87
CA GLU A 189 -6.34 -10.47 13.90
C GLU A 189 -5.55 -10.20 12.60
N ILE A 190 -5.49 -8.95 12.14
CA ILE A 190 -4.68 -8.54 10.99
C ILE A 190 -3.19 -8.75 11.30
N VAL A 191 -2.75 -8.34 12.49
CA VAL A 191 -1.35 -8.50 12.92
C VAL A 191 -0.98 -9.99 12.99
N GLU A 192 -1.81 -10.81 13.62
CA GLU A 192 -1.60 -12.26 13.73
C GLU A 192 -1.58 -12.94 12.35
N PHE A 193 -2.48 -12.54 11.44
CA PHE A 193 -2.48 -13.04 10.07
C PHE A 193 -1.17 -12.71 9.35
N VAL A 194 -0.70 -11.46 9.44
CA VAL A 194 0.56 -11.03 8.79
C VAL A 194 1.74 -11.80 9.38
N LYS A 195 1.85 -11.90 10.72
CA LYS A 195 2.89 -12.70 11.39
C LYS A 195 2.90 -14.15 10.93
N GLY A 196 1.74 -14.79 10.92
CA GLY A 196 1.61 -16.19 10.54
C GLY A 196 2.05 -16.44 9.09
N LYS A 197 1.67 -15.55 8.17
CA LYS A 197 2.10 -15.65 6.76
C LYS A 197 3.59 -15.44 6.59
N LEU A 198 4.19 -14.46 7.26
CA LEU A 198 5.63 -14.19 7.16
C LEU A 198 6.47 -15.29 7.80
N ALA A 199 6.00 -15.95 8.85
CA ALA A 199 6.69 -17.10 9.45
C ALA A 199 6.78 -18.27 8.46
N VAL A 200 5.71 -18.58 7.73
CA VAL A 200 5.68 -19.64 6.72
C VAL A 200 6.62 -19.33 5.56
N SER A 201 6.64 -18.08 5.06
CA SER A 201 7.53 -17.68 3.95
C SER A 201 9.01 -17.82 4.32
N ARG A 202 9.38 -17.56 5.57
CA ARG A 202 10.77 -17.74 6.06
C ARG A 202 11.20 -19.20 6.20
N SER A 203 10.27 -20.10 6.45
CA SER A 203 10.55 -21.54 6.59
C SER A 203 10.68 -22.26 5.25
N SER A 204 10.26 -21.61 4.14
CA SER A 204 10.25 -22.17 2.79
C SER A 204 11.37 -21.64 1.89
N ALA A 205 12.19 -20.72 2.39
CA ALA A 205 13.31 -20.07 1.70
C ALA A 205 14.65 -20.59 2.22
#